data_807f53ccea93427223471fd45c6514bb
#
_entry.id   807f53ccea93427223471fd45c6514bb
#
_cell.length_a   1.000
_cell.length_b   1.000
_cell.length_c   1.000
_cell.angle_alpha   90.00
_cell.angle_beta   90.00
_cell.angle_gamma   90.00
#
_symmetry.space_group_name_H-M   'P 1'
#
loop_
_entity.id
_entity.type
_entity.pdbx_description
1 polymer ?
#
loop_
_entity_poly.entity_id
_entity_poly.type
_entity_poly.pdbx_seq_one_letter_code
_entity_poly.pdbx_strand_id
1 'polypeptide(L)'
;MSVSVDISWKSLNKHYEELCGDKVEVLKTDDSEIIILADGMGSGVKANILATLTSKILGTMFLEGASIEACVETIAKTLPVCKVREVAYATFSILQIFHNGEAYLAEFDNPKCVFVRDGEIVDYPYEERVIEDKTIREYRFQVKLKDCFVLMSDGVIYAGVGELLNFGWTWESMAEYTLKCTKET
;
A
#
# COMPACT_ATOMS: atom_id res chain seq x y z
N MET A 1 -0.26 -26.25 7.24
CA MET A 1 -0.67 -25.29 8.28
C MET A 1 -1.33 -24.16 7.54
N SER A 2 -2.59 -23.83 7.80
CA SER A 2 -3.26 -22.74 7.10
C SER A 2 -2.99 -21.43 7.83
N VAL A 3 -2.56 -20.41 7.11
CA VAL A 3 -2.36 -19.05 7.62
C VAL A 3 -3.73 -18.36 7.66
N SER A 4 -4.02 -17.64 8.74
CA SER A 4 -5.17 -16.75 8.87
C SER A 4 -4.64 -15.32 9.05
N VAL A 5 -5.25 -14.38 8.36
CA VAL A 5 -4.83 -12.97 8.38
C VAL A 5 -5.88 -12.14 9.09
N ASP A 6 -5.46 -11.39 10.10
CA ASP A 6 -6.27 -10.36 10.73
C ASP A 6 -5.94 -9.00 10.12
N ILE A 7 -6.95 -8.31 9.60
CA ILE A 7 -6.77 -7.09 8.81
C ILE A 7 -7.60 -5.97 9.43
N SER A 8 -6.93 -4.86 9.71
CA SER A 8 -7.59 -3.62 10.11
C SER A 8 -6.98 -2.43 9.37
N TRP A 9 -7.78 -1.39 9.15
CA TRP A 9 -7.29 -0.15 8.54
C TRP A 9 -8.02 1.07 9.09
N LYS A 10 -7.40 2.22 8.92
CA LYS A 10 -7.98 3.51 9.24
C LYS A 10 -7.56 4.53 8.20
N SER A 11 -8.51 5.35 7.78
CA SER A 11 -8.29 6.52 6.92
C SER A 11 -8.70 7.77 7.67
N LEU A 12 -7.95 8.85 7.46
CA LEU A 12 -8.24 10.17 8.01
C LEU A 12 -8.34 11.16 6.86
N ASN A 13 -9.40 11.96 6.86
CA ASN A 13 -9.54 13.03 5.89
C ASN A 13 -8.55 14.16 6.21
N LYS A 14 -7.97 14.76 5.18
CA LYS A 14 -7.22 15.99 5.33
C LYS A 14 -8.13 17.07 5.85
N HIS A 15 -7.59 17.99 6.66
CA HIS A 15 -8.36 19.09 7.21
C HIS A 15 -9.08 19.87 6.11
N TYR A 16 -10.38 20.15 6.29
CA TYR A 16 -11.32 20.73 5.32
C TYR A 16 -11.66 19.86 4.10
N GLU A 17 -11.22 18.61 3.99
CA GLU A 17 -11.63 17.71 2.92
C GLU A 17 -12.72 16.74 3.40
N GLU A 18 -13.76 16.56 2.58
CA GLU A 18 -14.87 15.64 2.89
C GLU A 18 -14.52 14.19 2.57
N LEU A 19 -13.59 13.97 1.64
CA LEU A 19 -13.18 12.64 1.18
C LEU A 19 -11.69 12.43 1.40
N CYS A 20 -11.35 11.23 1.84
CA CYS A 20 -9.95 10.77 1.90
C CYS A 20 -9.42 10.53 0.48
N GLY A 21 -8.19 10.98 0.22
CA GLY A 21 -7.46 10.69 -1.02
C GLY A 21 -7.04 9.24 -1.14
N ASP A 22 -6.97 8.53 -0.02
CA ASP A 22 -6.55 7.14 0.04
C ASP A 22 -7.72 6.17 -0.03
N LYS A 23 -7.48 5.00 -0.57
CA LYS A 23 -8.44 3.90 -0.62
C LYS A 23 -7.78 2.59 -0.21
N VAL A 24 -8.40 1.90 0.74
CA VAL A 24 -8.06 0.53 1.10
C VAL A 24 -9.12 -0.40 0.52
N GLU A 25 -8.68 -1.47 -0.08
CA GLU A 25 -9.52 -2.57 -0.54
C GLU A 25 -8.97 -3.89 -0.02
N VAL A 26 -9.85 -4.72 0.51
CA VAL A 26 -9.51 -6.05 1.00
C VAL A 26 -10.36 -7.06 0.23
N LEU A 27 -9.69 -7.99 -0.43
CA LEU A 27 -10.32 -9.04 -1.22
C LEU A 27 -9.92 -10.39 -0.63
N LYS A 28 -10.84 -11.34 -0.66
CA LYS A 28 -10.63 -12.71 -0.23
C LYS A 28 -10.90 -13.65 -1.37
N THR A 29 -9.98 -14.59 -1.57
CA THR A 29 -10.13 -15.72 -2.48
C THR A 29 -10.22 -17.02 -1.68
N ASP A 30 -10.37 -18.14 -2.36
CA ASP A 30 -10.38 -19.45 -1.70
C ASP A 30 -9.02 -19.82 -1.09
N ASP A 31 -7.93 -19.19 -1.53
CA ASP A 31 -6.56 -19.52 -1.17
C ASP A 31 -5.72 -18.36 -0.65
N SER A 32 -6.21 -17.11 -0.70
CA SER A 32 -5.44 -15.92 -0.29
C SER A 32 -6.30 -14.75 0.16
N GLU A 33 -5.70 -13.84 0.92
CA GLU A 33 -6.20 -12.48 1.14
C GLU A 33 -5.31 -11.48 0.38
N ILE A 34 -5.97 -10.50 -0.27
CA ILE A 34 -5.31 -9.42 -1.02
C ILE A 34 -5.69 -8.09 -0.37
N ILE A 35 -4.68 -7.33 0.03
CA ILE A 35 -4.83 -6.00 0.61
C ILE A 35 -4.23 -5.00 -0.36
N ILE A 36 -5.02 -3.99 -0.76
CA ILE A 36 -4.59 -2.92 -1.66
C ILE A 36 -4.75 -1.60 -0.94
N LEU A 37 -3.66 -0.85 -0.87
CA LEU A 37 -3.66 0.55 -0.48
C LEU A 37 -3.34 1.38 -1.71
N ALA A 38 -4.23 2.26 -2.11
CA ALA A 38 -4.02 3.23 -3.19
C ALA A 38 -4.15 4.65 -2.64
N ASP A 39 -3.20 5.52 -2.99
CA ASP A 39 -3.20 6.95 -2.65
C ASP A 39 -3.31 7.76 -3.94
N GLY A 40 -4.39 8.52 -4.07
CA GLY A 40 -4.68 9.34 -5.24
C GLY A 40 -3.94 10.66 -5.20
N MET A 41 -3.25 10.99 -6.27
CA MET A 41 -2.50 12.24 -6.36
C MET A 41 -3.39 13.47 -6.14
N GLY A 42 -3.01 14.32 -5.19
CA GLY A 42 -3.67 15.55 -4.83
C GLY A 42 -4.50 15.45 -3.55
N SER A 43 -5.71 16.00 -3.54
CA SER A 43 -6.60 15.92 -2.38
C SER A 43 -8.07 15.98 -2.81
N GLY A 44 -8.96 15.62 -1.87
CA GLY A 44 -10.40 15.70 -2.04
C GLY A 44 -10.95 14.75 -3.10
N VAL A 45 -12.01 15.18 -3.80
CA VAL A 45 -12.78 14.34 -4.72
C VAL A 45 -11.92 13.72 -5.82
N LYS A 46 -10.99 14.47 -6.41
CA LYS A 46 -10.13 13.95 -7.51
C LYS A 46 -9.21 12.84 -7.04
N ALA A 47 -8.54 13.06 -5.92
CA ALA A 47 -7.66 12.05 -5.31
C ALA A 47 -8.46 10.79 -4.94
N ASN A 48 -9.63 10.96 -4.31
CA ASN A 48 -10.52 9.86 -3.98
C ASN A 48 -10.95 9.04 -5.21
N ILE A 49 -11.31 9.70 -6.31
CA ILE A 49 -11.67 9.02 -7.57
C ILE A 49 -10.47 8.22 -8.11
N LEU A 50 -9.27 8.82 -8.15
CA LEU A 50 -8.06 8.15 -8.63
C LEU A 50 -7.73 6.92 -7.78
N ALA A 51 -7.72 7.07 -6.46
CA ALA A 51 -7.46 5.95 -5.54
C ALA A 51 -8.51 4.85 -5.67
N THR A 52 -9.79 5.23 -5.79
CA THR A 52 -10.88 4.26 -5.95
C THR A 52 -10.76 3.49 -7.27
N LEU A 53 -10.51 4.17 -8.39
CA LEU A 53 -10.34 3.52 -9.68
C LEU A 53 -9.11 2.61 -9.68
N THR A 54 -7.99 3.09 -9.13
CA THR A 54 -6.75 2.31 -9.03
C THR A 54 -6.97 1.05 -8.22
N SER A 55 -7.52 1.15 -7.00
CA SER A 55 -7.74 -0.02 -6.15
C SER A 55 -8.70 -1.03 -6.78
N LYS A 56 -9.76 -0.56 -7.46
CA LYS A 56 -10.72 -1.43 -8.15
C LYS A 56 -10.12 -2.13 -9.37
N ILE A 57 -9.36 -1.43 -10.20
CA ILE A 57 -8.67 -2.03 -11.36
C ILE A 57 -7.68 -3.09 -10.85
N LEU A 58 -6.80 -2.72 -9.91
CA LEU A 58 -5.83 -3.65 -9.34
C LEU A 58 -6.51 -4.87 -8.73
N GLY A 59 -7.50 -4.66 -7.87
CA GLY A 59 -8.21 -5.75 -7.20
C GLY A 59 -8.87 -6.71 -8.16
N THR A 60 -9.61 -6.19 -9.14
CA THR A 60 -10.27 -7.02 -10.14
C THR A 60 -9.27 -7.82 -10.98
N MET A 61 -8.21 -7.16 -11.46
CA MET A 61 -7.22 -7.83 -12.30
C MET A 61 -6.41 -8.88 -11.51
N PHE A 62 -6.05 -8.59 -10.26
CA PHE A 62 -5.37 -9.56 -9.39
C PHE A 62 -6.23 -10.78 -9.07
N LEU A 63 -7.54 -10.59 -8.83
CA LEU A 63 -8.48 -11.70 -8.64
C LEU A 63 -8.56 -12.62 -9.86
N GLU A 64 -8.43 -12.04 -11.05
CA GLU A 64 -8.39 -12.79 -12.32
C GLU A 64 -7.00 -13.34 -12.67
N GLY A 65 -6.02 -13.19 -11.78
CA GLY A 65 -4.66 -13.72 -11.95
C GLY A 65 -3.79 -12.93 -12.93
N ALA A 66 -4.10 -11.65 -13.16
CA ALA A 66 -3.27 -10.78 -13.99
C ALA A 66 -1.91 -10.51 -13.35
N SER A 67 -0.87 -10.37 -14.19
CA SER A 67 0.46 -9.96 -13.72
C SER A 67 0.48 -8.49 -13.28
N ILE A 68 1.46 -8.12 -12.47
CA ILE A 68 1.64 -6.72 -12.06
C ILE A 68 1.88 -5.81 -13.27
N GLU A 69 2.57 -6.28 -14.30
CA GLU A 69 2.77 -5.52 -15.54
C GLU A 69 1.45 -5.16 -16.21
N ALA A 70 0.57 -6.16 -16.39
CA ALA A 70 -0.74 -5.94 -17.00
C ALA A 70 -1.58 -4.97 -16.17
N CYS A 71 -1.51 -5.04 -14.84
CA CYS A 71 -2.19 -4.13 -13.93
C CYS A 71 -1.67 -2.69 -14.09
N VAL A 72 -0.37 -2.47 -14.06
CA VAL A 72 0.25 -1.15 -14.19
C VAL A 72 0.01 -0.55 -15.56
N GLU A 73 0.15 -1.32 -16.65
CA GLU A 73 -0.17 -0.86 -17.99
C GLU A 73 -1.64 -0.44 -18.13
N THR A 74 -2.55 -1.21 -17.54
CA THR A 74 -3.98 -0.90 -17.58
C THR A 74 -4.27 0.40 -16.84
N ILE A 75 -3.67 0.59 -15.66
CA ILE A 75 -3.79 1.84 -14.90
C ILE A 75 -3.24 3.01 -15.70
N ALA A 76 -2.04 2.88 -16.28
CA ALA A 76 -1.41 3.92 -17.06
C ALA A 76 -2.25 4.35 -18.29
N LYS A 77 -2.95 3.39 -18.91
CA LYS A 77 -3.80 3.64 -20.09
C LYS A 77 -5.22 4.11 -19.75
N THR A 78 -5.72 3.78 -18.57
CA THR A 78 -7.13 3.98 -18.20
C THR A 78 -7.37 5.23 -17.37
N LEU A 79 -6.44 5.59 -16.49
CA LEU A 79 -6.62 6.73 -15.62
C LEU A 79 -6.45 8.07 -16.36
N PRO A 80 -7.29 9.06 -16.08
CA PRO A 80 -7.23 10.35 -16.75
C PRO A 80 -5.93 11.09 -16.44
N VAL A 81 -5.24 11.56 -17.47
CA VAL A 81 -4.01 12.35 -17.34
C VAL A 81 -4.31 13.73 -16.76
N CYS A 82 -3.64 14.10 -15.69
CA CYS A 82 -3.71 15.46 -15.15
C CYS A 82 -2.96 16.41 -16.10
N LYS A 83 -3.69 17.29 -16.81
CA LYS A 83 -3.15 18.21 -17.82
C LYS A 83 -2.07 19.18 -17.30
N VAL A 84 -1.95 19.34 -15.97
CA VAL A 84 -1.00 20.28 -15.35
C VAL A 84 0.34 19.64 -15.02
N ARG A 85 0.37 18.32 -14.80
CA ARG A 85 1.60 17.59 -14.43
C ARG A 85 1.92 16.43 -15.37
N GLU A 86 1.13 16.22 -16.42
CA GLU A 86 1.24 15.10 -17.37
C GLU A 86 1.25 13.71 -16.74
N VAL A 87 0.88 13.62 -15.46
CA VAL A 87 0.89 12.38 -14.67
C VAL A 87 -0.46 12.21 -14.02
N ALA A 88 -1.16 11.15 -14.35
CA ALA A 88 -2.37 10.72 -13.64
C ALA A 88 -2.14 9.31 -13.13
N TYR A 89 -1.70 9.20 -11.92
CA TYR A 89 -1.66 7.92 -11.25
C TYR A 89 -1.96 8.07 -9.76
N ALA A 90 -2.34 6.96 -9.16
CA ALA A 90 -2.28 6.80 -7.73
C ALA A 90 -1.04 5.96 -7.41
N THR A 91 -0.36 6.28 -6.34
CA THR A 91 0.62 5.37 -5.76
C THR A 91 -0.11 4.19 -5.13
N PHE A 92 0.54 3.05 -5.00
CA PHE A 92 -0.14 1.88 -4.42
C PHE A 92 0.81 0.90 -3.76
N SER A 93 0.26 0.12 -2.85
CA SER A 93 0.86 -1.09 -2.31
C SER A 93 -0.15 -2.23 -2.39
N ILE A 94 0.29 -3.40 -2.85
CA ILE A 94 -0.52 -4.62 -2.92
C ILE A 94 0.19 -5.68 -2.11
N LEU A 95 -0.48 -6.20 -1.07
CA LEU A 95 0.00 -7.34 -0.30
C LEU A 95 -0.97 -8.50 -0.47
N GLN A 96 -0.51 -9.59 -1.05
CA GLN A 96 -1.23 -10.85 -1.14
C GLN A 96 -0.58 -11.88 -0.21
N ILE A 97 -1.39 -12.49 0.64
CA ILE A 97 -0.95 -13.53 1.57
C ILE A 97 -1.74 -14.80 1.27
N PHE A 98 -1.06 -15.85 0.85
CA PHE A 98 -1.65 -17.14 0.56
C PHE A 98 -1.80 -17.96 1.85
N HIS A 99 -2.84 -18.80 1.90
CA HIS A 99 -3.10 -19.68 3.05
C HIS A 99 -1.99 -20.74 3.27
N ASN A 100 -1.14 -20.98 2.26
CA ASN A 100 0.05 -21.83 2.38
C ASN A 100 1.25 -21.10 3.03
N GLY A 101 1.11 -19.80 3.30
CA GLY A 101 2.13 -18.94 3.90
C GLY A 101 3.02 -18.21 2.91
N GLU A 102 2.89 -18.44 1.61
CA GLU A 102 3.55 -17.60 0.61
C GLU A 102 2.96 -16.19 0.64
N ALA A 103 3.78 -15.17 0.41
CA ALA A 103 3.35 -13.80 0.33
C ALA A 103 4.05 -13.06 -0.80
N TYR A 104 3.29 -12.16 -1.41
CA TYR A 104 3.74 -11.26 -2.46
C TYR A 104 3.37 -9.82 -2.07
N LEU A 105 4.33 -8.92 -2.14
CA LEU A 105 4.14 -7.49 -1.96
C LEU A 105 4.67 -6.74 -3.17
N ALA A 106 3.88 -5.83 -3.72
CA ALA A 106 4.30 -4.89 -4.74
C ALA A 106 4.02 -3.47 -4.28
N GLU A 107 5.00 -2.58 -4.42
CA GLU A 107 4.90 -1.19 -4.01
C GLU A 107 5.30 -0.26 -5.16
N PHE A 108 4.47 0.74 -5.40
CA PHE A 108 4.72 1.82 -6.33
C PHE A 108 4.58 3.17 -5.62
N ASP A 109 5.69 3.86 -5.44
CA ASP A 109 5.80 5.22 -4.85
C ASP A 109 5.14 5.41 -3.47
N ASN A 110 4.67 4.36 -2.82
CA ASN A 110 4.26 4.39 -1.43
C ASN A 110 5.46 4.24 -0.48
N PRO A 111 5.36 4.75 0.75
CA PRO A 111 6.33 4.41 1.78
C PRO A 111 6.48 2.90 1.93
N LYS A 112 7.70 2.45 2.15
CA LYS A 112 8.01 1.03 2.33
C LYS A 112 7.15 0.43 3.43
N CYS A 113 6.59 -0.74 3.20
CA CYS A 113 5.87 -1.52 4.20
C CYS A 113 6.76 -1.75 5.43
N VAL A 114 6.22 -1.49 6.63
CA VAL A 114 6.88 -1.90 7.86
C VAL A 114 6.53 -3.34 8.13
N PHE A 115 7.55 -4.17 8.24
CA PHE A 115 7.39 -5.58 8.56
C PHE A 115 8.05 -5.90 9.89
N VAL A 116 7.28 -6.45 10.82
CA VAL A 116 7.76 -6.87 12.15
C VAL A 116 7.61 -8.39 12.28
N ARG A 117 8.68 -9.05 12.68
CA ARG A 117 8.76 -10.48 12.98
C ARG A 117 9.56 -10.71 14.25
N ASP A 118 9.07 -11.54 15.13
CA ASP A 118 9.77 -11.94 16.38
C ASP A 118 10.26 -10.74 17.22
N GLY A 119 9.53 -9.62 17.17
CA GLY A 119 9.86 -8.40 17.88
C GLY A 119 11.00 -7.58 17.26
N GLU A 120 11.30 -7.77 15.99
CA GLU A 120 12.28 -7.03 15.22
C GLU A 120 11.70 -6.52 13.90
N ILE A 121 12.22 -5.39 13.41
CA ILE A 121 11.92 -4.89 12.08
C ILE A 121 12.74 -5.70 11.08
N VAL A 122 12.06 -6.30 10.11
CA VAL A 122 12.71 -7.13 9.08
C VAL A 122 12.77 -6.36 7.77
N ASP A 123 13.95 -6.37 7.16
CA ASP A 123 14.15 -5.87 5.81
C ASP A 123 14.25 -7.05 4.83
N TYR A 124 13.25 -7.18 3.95
CA TYR A 124 13.28 -8.20 2.92
C TYR A 124 13.94 -7.69 1.65
N PRO A 125 14.70 -8.55 0.96
CA PRO A 125 15.19 -8.24 -0.38
C PRO A 125 14.00 -8.08 -1.34
N TYR A 126 14.15 -7.14 -2.26
CA TYR A 126 13.17 -6.87 -3.32
C TYR A 126 13.84 -6.83 -4.67
N GLU A 127 13.06 -7.05 -5.70
CA GLU A 127 13.42 -6.80 -7.08
C GLU A 127 12.79 -5.51 -7.55
N GLU A 128 13.54 -4.68 -8.26
CA GLU A 128 13.00 -3.50 -8.93
C GLU A 128 12.64 -3.85 -10.36
N ARG A 129 11.41 -3.55 -10.73
CA ARG A 129 10.92 -3.71 -12.09
C ARG A 129 10.46 -2.37 -12.62
N VAL A 130 10.94 -1.99 -13.80
CA VAL A 130 10.49 -0.78 -14.49
C VAL A 130 9.40 -1.14 -15.49
N ILE A 131 8.23 -0.54 -15.35
CA ILE A 131 7.06 -0.75 -16.20
C ILE A 131 6.54 0.64 -16.59
N GLU A 132 6.50 0.95 -17.89
CA GLU A 132 6.00 2.25 -18.38
C GLU A 132 6.61 3.44 -17.60
N ASP A 133 7.93 3.49 -17.46
CA ASP A 133 8.70 4.51 -16.70
C ASP A 133 8.47 4.52 -15.16
N LYS A 134 7.73 3.57 -14.62
CA LYS A 134 7.46 3.42 -13.19
C LYS A 134 8.29 2.31 -12.59
N THR A 135 8.96 2.59 -11.48
CA THR A 135 9.73 1.58 -10.74
C THR A 135 8.83 0.94 -9.68
N ILE A 136 8.59 -0.34 -9.82
CA ILE A 136 7.83 -1.16 -8.87
C ILE A 136 8.83 -1.97 -8.05
N ARG A 137 8.69 -1.96 -6.73
CA ARG A 137 9.41 -2.86 -5.83
C ARG A 137 8.57 -4.10 -5.58
N GLU A 138 9.11 -5.26 -5.88
CA GLU A 138 8.44 -6.55 -5.71
C GLU A 138 9.17 -7.40 -4.68
N TYR A 139 8.42 -7.96 -3.73
CA TYR A 139 8.92 -8.81 -2.67
C TYR A 139 8.20 -10.15 -2.70
N ARG A 140 8.93 -11.23 -2.46
CA ARG A 140 8.39 -12.57 -2.27
C ARG A 140 9.00 -13.19 -1.03
N PHE A 141 8.15 -13.65 -0.13
CA PHE A 141 8.59 -14.21 1.15
C PHE A 141 7.60 -15.20 1.73
N GLN A 142 8.02 -15.90 2.78
CA GLN A 142 7.15 -16.77 3.57
C GLN A 142 6.75 -16.05 4.85
N VAL A 143 5.44 -15.99 5.14
CA VAL A 143 4.93 -15.47 6.40
C VAL A 143 5.00 -16.52 7.51
N LYS A 144 5.14 -16.04 8.73
CA LYS A 144 5.11 -16.84 9.95
C LYS A 144 4.00 -16.35 10.86
N LEU A 145 3.68 -17.17 11.84
CA LEU A 145 2.73 -16.77 12.88
C LEU A 145 3.22 -15.52 13.62
N LYS A 146 2.32 -14.57 13.83
CA LYS A 146 2.57 -13.26 14.45
C LYS A 146 3.40 -12.27 13.62
N ASP A 147 3.63 -12.53 12.36
CA ASP A 147 4.14 -11.49 11.47
C ASP A 147 3.14 -10.33 11.41
N CYS A 148 3.65 -9.11 11.44
CA CYS A 148 2.85 -7.89 11.33
C CYS A 148 3.34 -7.05 10.16
N PHE A 149 2.43 -6.62 9.30
CA PHE A 149 2.68 -5.75 8.16
C PHE A 149 1.90 -4.46 8.31
N VAL A 150 2.56 -3.32 8.10
CA VAL A 150 1.90 -2.01 8.07
C VAL A 150 2.16 -1.35 6.73
N LEU A 151 1.12 -1.28 5.91
CA LEU A 151 1.08 -0.48 4.69
C LEU A 151 0.60 0.92 5.05
N MET A 152 1.23 1.95 4.46
CA MET A 152 0.87 3.33 4.73
C MET A 152 1.00 4.19 3.48
N SER A 153 0.17 5.22 3.36
CA SER A 153 0.34 6.29 2.37
C SER A 153 1.33 7.34 2.87
N ASP A 154 1.75 8.22 1.98
CA ASP A 154 2.66 9.32 2.32
C ASP A 154 2.06 10.29 3.35
N GLY A 155 0.74 10.42 3.40
CA GLY A 155 0.04 11.22 4.38
C GLY A 155 0.34 10.84 5.83
N VAL A 156 0.71 9.57 6.10
CA VAL A 156 1.16 9.13 7.42
C VAL A 156 2.54 9.72 7.75
N ILE A 157 3.46 9.67 6.79
CA ILE A 157 4.83 10.18 6.97
C ILE A 157 4.83 11.70 7.14
N TYR A 158 3.98 12.40 6.40
CA TYR A 158 3.89 13.87 6.46
C TYR A 158 2.88 14.40 7.48
N ALA A 159 2.27 13.54 8.30
CA ALA A 159 1.34 13.99 9.34
C ALA A 159 2.00 14.97 10.31
N GLY A 160 1.34 16.11 10.56
CA GLY A 160 1.79 17.15 11.48
C GLY A 160 2.90 18.07 10.96
N VAL A 161 3.28 17.94 9.69
CA VAL A 161 4.28 18.84 9.07
C VAL A 161 3.79 20.29 9.11
N GLY A 162 4.67 21.19 9.61
CA GLY A 162 4.40 22.61 9.72
C GLY A 162 3.60 23.04 10.96
N GLU A 163 3.08 22.10 11.75
CA GLU A 163 2.36 22.37 13.00
C GLU A 163 3.04 21.75 14.21
N LEU A 164 2.91 20.42 14.37
CA LEU A 164 3.44 19.69 15.51
C LEU A 164 4.85 19.14 15.26
N LEU A 165 5.16 18.86 14.02
CA LEU A 165 6.43 18.28 13.58
C LEU A 165 7.01 19.12 12.44
N ASN A 166 8.28 19.52 12.55
CA ASN A 166 8.93 20.31 11.50
C ASN A 166 9.08 19.55 10.17
N PHE A 167 9.32 18.24 10.24
CA PHE A 167 9.61 17.38 9.06
C PHE A 167 8.68 16.17 8.95
N GLY A 168 7.60 16.12 9.75
CA GLY A 168 6.72 14.95 9.81
C GLY A 168 7.36 13.78 10.55
N TRP A 169 6.79 12.60 10.36
CA TRP A 169 7.34 11.33 10.81
C TRP A 169 8.32 10.83 9.75
N THR A 170 9.42 10.24 10.15
CA THR A 170 10.25 9.48 9.23
C THR A 170 9.75 8.03 9.16
N TRP A 171 10.15 7.31 8.12
CA TRP A 171 9.85 5.87 8.02
C TRP A 171 10.39 5.11 9.24
N GLU A 172 11.60 5.44 9.68
CA GLU A 172 12.26 4.85 10.86
C GLU A 172 11.43 5.08 12.14
N SER A 173 10.93 6.30 12.35
CA SER A 173 10.08 6.61 13.49
C SER A 173 8.76 5.82 13.47
N MET A 174 8.16 5.67 12.28
CA MET A 174 6.96 4.86 12.11
C MET A 174 7.23 3.38 12.34
N ALA A 175 8.36 2.86 11.87
CA ALA A 175 8.76 1.49 12.08
C ALA A 175 9.02 1.19 13.57
N GLU A 176 9.71 2.07 14.27
CA GLU A 176 9.94 1.97 15.72
C GLU A 176 8.63 2.02 16.52
N TYR A 177 7.71 2.92 16.15
CA TYR A 177 6.40 3.01 16.78
C TYR A 177 5.59 1.73 16.57
N THR A 178 5.57 1.20 15.34
CA THR A 178 4.92 -0.07 15.03
C THR A 178 5.50 -1.20 15.89
N LEU A 179 6.83 -1.29 15.95
CA LEU A 179 7.51 -2.30 16.76
C LEU A 179 7.16 -2.20 18.25
N LYS A 180 6.99 -1.00 18.76
CA LYS A 180 6.56 -0.78 20.16
C LYS A 180 5.13 -1.29 20.36
N CYS A 181 4.21 -0.95 19.45
CA CYS A 181 2.82 -1.38 19.54
C CYS A 181 2.66 -2.91 19.47
N THR A 182 3.46 -3.60 18.64
CA THR A 182 3.42 -5.06 18.54
C THR A 182 3.94 -5.81 19.77
N LYS A 183 4.70 -5.13 20.65
CA LYS A 183 5.19 -5.71 21.91
C LYS A 183 4.19 -5.56 23.08
N GLU A 184 3.21 -4.68 22.92
CA GLU A 184 2.19 -4.40 23.93
C GLU A 184 0.92 -5.24 23.73
N THR A 185 0.84 -6.00 22.61
CA THR A 185 -0.29 -6.89 22.26
C THR A 185 0.09 -8.35 22.43
#